data_dfa520243489da5f3e8eae3910afe397
#
_entry.id   dfa520243489da5f3e8eae3910afe397
#
_cell.length_a   1.000
_cell.length_b   1.000
_cell.length_c   1.000
_cell.angle_alpha   90.00
_cell.angle_beta   90.00
_cell.angle_gamma   90.00
#
_symmetry.space_group_name_H-M   'P 1'
#
loop_
_entity.id
_entity.type
_entity.pdbx_description
1 polymer ?
#
loop_
_entity_poly.entity_id
_entity_poly.type
_entity_poly.pdbx_seq_one_letter_code
_entity_poly.pdbx_strand_id
1 'polypeptide(L)'
;RKNKGIDILMEAVAKIKQQLNGWKIVIAGIESDYTVVELNEMAIRLNISDMVDVVGGLFGDDKWDAYCSSDVFVLPTLNENFGIVIAESYLCGTPVITTKGAPWSMIEKYNCGWWIDRTVDELTYAIIDFVHTPIEKRRLMGLRGRQLVKERFASDIVAKQIVELYNSII
;
A
#
# COMPACT_ATOMS: atom_id res chain seq x y z
N ARG A 1 -2.08 -8.46 -10.44
CA ARG A 1 -1.35 -8.10 -11.69
C ARG A 1 0.14 -8.06 -11.41
N LYS A 2 0.97 -8.55 -12.32
CA LYS A 2 2.46 -8.53 -12.19
C LYS A 2 3.01 -7.13 -11.95
N ASN A 3 2.36 -6.12 -12.54
CA ASN A 3 2.76 -4.74 -12.29
C ASN A 3 2.52 -4.26 -10.84
N LYS A 4 1.69 -4.97 -10.04
CA LYS A 4 1.44 -4.64 -8.63
C LYS A 4 2.53 -5.16 -7.68
N GLY A 5 3.43 -6.04 -8.15
CA GLY A 5 4.61 -6.48 -7.40
C GLY A 5 4.30 -7.43 -6.24
N ILE A 6 3.25 -8.24 -6.35
CA ILE A 6 2.93 -9.25 -5.32
C ILE A 6 4.10 -10.24 -5.15
N ASP A 7 4.75 -10.61 -6.23
CA ASP A 7 5.97 -11.42 -6.25
C ASP A 7 7.08 -10.81 -5.42
N ILE A 8 7.38 -9.52 -5.63
CA ILE A 8 8.38 -8.77 -4.88
C ILE A 8 8.02 -8.71 -3.38
N LEU A 9 6.73 -8.50 -3.07
CA LEU A 9 6.26 -8.50 -1.68
C LEU A 9 6.50 -9.85 -1.01
N MET A 10 6.12 -10.95 -1.67
CA MET A 10 6.28 -12.29 -1.11
C MET A 10 7.76 -12.67 -0.92
N GLU A 11 8.63 -12.30 -1.86
CA GLU A 11 10.07 -12.49 -1.73
C GLU A 11 10.65 -11.66 -0.57
N ALA A 12 10.25 -10.40 -0.42
CA ALA A 12 10.68 -9.55 0.68
C ALA A 12 10.25 -10.11 2.04
N VAL A 13 9.00 -10.56 2.16
CA VAL A 13 8.45 -11.20 3.37
C VAL A 13 9.22 -12.48 3.69
N ALA A 14 9.52 -13.32 2.70
CA ALA A 14 10.27 -14.55 2.90
C ALA A 14 11.68 -14.30 3.46
N LYS A 15 12.36 -13.23 3.00
CA LYS A 15 13.69 -12.86 3.51
C LYS A 15 13.70 -12.53 5.00
N ILE A 16 12.61 -12.00 5.52
CA ILE A 16 12.52 -11.52 6.91
C ILE A 16 11.47 -12.25 7.75
N LYS A 17 11.04 -13.43 7.31
CA LYS A 17 10.00 -14.22 7.96
C LYS A 17 10.16 -14.29 9.48
N GLN A 18 11.36 -14.52 9.97
CA GLN A 18 11.65 -14.64 11.40
C GLN A 18 11.41 -13.32 12.17
N GLN A 19 11.56 -12.17 11.51
CA GLN A 19 11.32 -10.85 12.10
C GLN A 19 9.83 -10.46 12.07
N LEU A 20 9.03 -11.18 11.28
CA LEU A 20 7.59 -10.97 11.12
C LEU A 20 6.75 -11.94 11.97
N ASN A 21 7.31 -12.47 13.06
CA ASN A 21 6.55 -13.35 13.95
C ASN A 21 5.33 -12.61 14.53
N GLY A 22 4.15 -13.21 14.39
CA GLY A 22 2.87 -12.62 14.81
C GLY A 22 2.22 -11.68 13.78
N TRP A 23 2.88 -11.39 12.65
CA TRP A 23 2.29 -10.62 11.55
C TRP A 23 1.59 -11.53 10.55
N LYS A 24 0.53 -10.98 9.93
CA LYS A 24 -0.20 -11.60 8.83
C LYS A 24 -0.16 -10.70 7.61
N ILE A 25 -0.02 -11.31 6.44
CA ILE A 25 -0.06 -10.64 5.15
C ILE A 25 -1.35 -11.06 4.45
N VAL A 26 -2.25 -10.12 4.22
CA VAL A 26 -3.48 -10.33 3.46
C VAL A 26 -3.31 -9.82 2.04
N ILE A 27 -3.45 -10.70 1.07
CA ILE A 27 -3.41 -10.36 -0.35
C ILE A 27 -4.84 -10.33 -0.86
N ALA A 28 -5.33 -9.13 -1.15
CA ALA A 28 -6.66 -8.88 -1.69
C ALA A 28 -6.58 -8.34 -3.12
N GLY A 29 -7.40 -8.86 -4.01
CA GLY A 29 -7.49 -8.39 -5.39
C GLY A 29 -8.21 -9.37 -6.30
N ILE A 30 -8.70 -8.84 -7.44
CA ILE A 30 -9.31 -9.67 -8.47
C ILE A 30 -8.20 -10.43 -9.20
N GLU A 31 -8.44 -11.70 -9.46
CA GLU A 31 -7.55 -12.53 -10.28
C GLU A 31 -7.30 -11.88 -11.65
N SER A 32 -6.07 -11.90 -12.07
CA SER A 32 -5.65 -11.42 -13.39
C SER A 32 -4.38 -12.16 -13.85
N ASP A 33 -3.19 -11.61 -13.60
CA ASP A 33 -1.90 -12.25 -13.96
C ASP A 33 -1.51 -13.36 -12.97
N TYR A 34 -2.10 -13.37 -11.78
CA TYR A 34 -1.98 -14.43 -10.79
C TYR A 34 -3.38 -14.86 -10.34
N THR A 35 -3.58 -16.16 -10.26
CA THR A 35 -4.74 -16.79 -9.60
C THR A 35 -4.47 -16.95 -8.10
N VAL A 36 -5.52 -17.18 -7.33
CA VAL A 36 -5.40 -17.52 -5.89
C VAL A 36 -4.53 -18.77 -5.71
N VAL A 37 -4.68 -19.77 -6.60
CA VAL A 37 -3.89 -21.01 -6.55
C VAL A 37 -2.40 -20.73 -6.72
N GLU A 38 -2.01 -19.96 -7.76
CA GLU A 38 -0.61 -19.63 -8.03
C GLU A 38 0.03 -18.83 -6.89
N LEU A 39 -0.72 -17.91 -6.25
CA LEU A 39 -0.22 -17.16 -5.10
C LEU A 39 -0.03 -18.07 -3.88
N ASN A 40 -0.93 -19.01 -3.61
CA ASN A 40 -0.76 -19.99 -2.55
C ASN A 40 0.43 -20.93 -2.81
N GLU A 41 0.61 -21.40 -4.04
CA GLU A 41 1.80 -22.18 -4.42
C GLU A 41 3.09 -21.39 -4.24
N MET A 42 3.08 -20.09 -4.57
CA MET A 42 4.22 -19.20 -4.34
C MET A 42 4.51 -19.07 -2.84
N ALA A 43 3.50 -18.90 -2.00
CA ALA A 43 3.65 -18.84 -0.54
C ALA A 43 4.27 -20.15 0.03
N ILE A 44 3.86 -21.31 -0.50
CA ILE A 44 4.43 -22.60 -0.12
C ILE A 44 5.91 -22.69 -0.53
N ARG A 45 6.24 -22.36 -1.79
CA ARG A 45 7.63 -22.37 -2.29
C ARG A 45 8.56 -21.46 -1.49
N LEU A 46 8.05 -20.31 -1.05
CA LEU A 46 8.78 -19.34 -0.25
C LEU A 46 8.74 -19.64 1.26
N ASN A 47 8.09 -20.72 1.66
CA ASN A 47 7.93 -21.13 3.07
C ASN A 47 7.31 -20.04 3.96
N ILE A 48 6.28 -19.32 3.44
CA ILE A 48 5.53 -18.25 4.12
C ILE A 48 4.01 -18.51 4.14
N SER A 49 3.56 -19.69 3.78
CA SER A 49 2.13 -20.05 3.70
C SER A 49 1.40 -19.97 5.05
N ASP A 50 2.11 -20.03 6.15
CA ASP A 50 1.60 -19.90 7.51
C ASP A 50 1.25 -18.44 7.89
N MET A 51 1.70 -17.46 7.11
CA MET A 51 1.50 -16.03 7.38
C MET A 51 0.83 -15.26 6.24
N VAL A 52 0.58 -15.89 5.09
CA VAL A 52 -0.03 -15.25 3.92
C VAL A 52 -1.43 -15.79 3.71
N ASP A 53 -2.42 -14.89 3.68
CA ASP A 53 -3.81 -15.18 3.36
C ASP A 53 -4.20 -14.52 2.04
N VAL A 54 -4.59 -15.31 1.03
CA VAL A 54 -5.06 -14.81 -0.28
C VAL A 54 -6.58 -14.86 -0.30
N VAL A 55 -7.23 -13.71 -0.20
CA VAL A 55 -8.69 -13.60 0.04
C VAL A 55 -9.51 -13.26 -1.20
N GLY A 56 -8.86 -13.09 -2.38
CA GLY A 56 -9.57 -12.67 -3.59
C GLY A 56 -9.99 -11.19 -3.57
N GLY A 57 -10.99 -10.83 -4.41
CA GLY A 57 -11.46 -9.44 -4.50
C GLY A 57 -12.30 -9.03 -3.30
N LEU A 58 -11.99 -7.89 -2.70
CA LEU A 58 -12.80 -7.26 -1.65
C LEU A 58 -13.55 -6.03 -2.21
N PHE A 59 -14.83 -5.89 -1.85
CA PHE A 59 -15.72 -4.85 -2.34
C PHE A 59 -16.57 -4.25 -1.21
N GLY A 60 -17.16 -3.09 -1.46
CA GLY A 60 -18.04 -2.44 -0.48
C GLY A 60 -17.37 -2.29 0.90
N ASP A 61 -18.09 -2.65 1.95
CA ASP A 61 -17.63 -2.51 3.34
C ASP A 61 -16.43 -3.42 3.65
N ASP A 62 -16.38 -4.64 3.11
CA ASP A 62 -15.26 -5.56 3.33
C ASP A 62 -13.91 -4.96 2.89
N LYS A 63 -13.90 -4.19 1.81
CA LYS A 63 -12.70 -3.47 1.34
C LYS A 63 -12.27 -2.40 2.34
N TRP A 64 -13.21 -1.62 2.85
CA TRP A 64 -12.92 -0.58 3.83
C TRP A 64 -12.49 -1.16 5.17
N ASP A 65 -13.13 -2.24 5.61
CA ASP A 65 -12.74 -2.96 6.82
C ASP A 65 -11.33 -3.52 6.72
N ALA A 66 -10.94 -4.07 5.56
CA ALA A 66 -9.58 -4.53 5.30
C ALA A 66 -8.55 -3.40 5.42
N TYR A 67 -8.81 -2.20 4.85
CA TYR A 67 -7.91 -1.07 5.03
C TYR A 67 -7.85 -0.58 6.48
N CYS A 68 -9.01 -0.40 7.11
CA CYS A 68 -9.11 0.17 8.46
C CYS A 68 -8.55 -0.76 9.55
N SER A 69 -8.57 -2.09 9.33
CA SER A 69 -8.00 -3.07 10.24
C SER A 69 -6.52 -3.37 9.99
N SER A 70 -5.96 -2.89 8.88
CA SER A 70 -4.55 -3.11 8.54
C SER A 70 -3.62 -2.12 9.25
N ASP A 71 -2.47 -2.60 9.70
CA ASP A 71 -1.41 -1.75 10.26
C ASP A 71 -0.65 -0.97 9.20
N VAL A 72 -0.56 -1.49 7.99
CA VAL A 72 0.08 -0.88 6.82
C VAL A 72 -0.50 -1.43 5.53
N PHE A 73 -0.62 -0.58 4.52
CA PHE A 73 -0.93 -1.00 3.15
C PHE A 73 0.34 -1.01 2.31
N VAL A 74 0.59 -2.12 1.61
CA VAL A 74 1.81 -2.32 0.82
C VAL A 74 1.47 -2.48 -0.66
N LEU A 75 2.02 -1.61 -1.52
CA LEU A 75 1.81 -1.64 -2.96
C LEU A 75 3.14 -1.44 -3.71
N PRO A 76 3.95 -2.49 -3.94
CA PRO A 76 5.23 -2.39 -4.63
C PRO A 76 5.07 -2.37 -6.17
N THR A 77 4.24 -1.45 -6.64
CA THR A 77 3.83 -1.37 -8.05
C THR A 77 4.96 -0.94 -8.98
N LEU A 78 4.93 -1.42 -10.23
CA LEU A 78 5.83 -0.96 -11.28
C LEU A 78 5.41 0.42 -11.80
N ASN A 79 4.12 0.61 -11.98
CA ASN A 79 3.55 1.85 -12.50
C ASN A 79 2.10 2.01 -12.07
N GLU A 80 1.73 3.23 -11.67
CA GLU A 80 0.37 3.66 -11.36
C GLU A 80 0.09 5.01 -12.01
N ASN A 81 -1.10 5.18 -12.56
CA ASN A 81 -1.53 6.49 -13.02
C ASN A 81 -1.76 7.45 -11.85
N PHE A 82 -2.48 7.00 -10.82
CA PHE A 82 -2.69 7.72 -9.57
C PHE A 82 -2.50 6.82 -8.35
N GLY A 83 -3.01 5.58 -8.38
CA GLY A 83 -3.00 4.67 -7.24
C GLY A 83 -4.11 5.00 -6.24
N ILE A 84 -5.38 4.96 -6.69
CA ILE A 84 -6.55 5.26 -5.85
C ILE A 84 -6.58 4.44 -4.56
N VAL A 85 -6.08 3.21 -4.60
CA VAL A 85 -5.95 2.32 -3.44
C VAL A 85 -5.04 2.89 -2.33
N ILE A 86 -4.07 3.73 -2.69
CA ILE A 86 -3.21 4.45 -1.74
C ILE A 86 -4.02 5.53 -1.03
N ALA A 87 -4.82 6.30 -1.78
CA ALA A 87 -5.72 7.29 -1.19
C ALA A 87 -6.77 6.64 -0.30
N GLU A 88 -7.36 5.52 -0.71
CA GLU A 88 -8.31 4.74 0.08
C GLU A 88 -7.71 4.27 1.41
N SER A 89 -6.50 3.72 1.40
CA SER A 89 -5.77 3.33 2.60
C SER A 89 -5.56 4.52 3.56
N TYR A 90 -5.13 5.67 3.03
CA TYR A 90 -4.97 6.87 3.85
C TYR A 90 -6.28 7.41 4.42
N LEU A 91 -7.41 7.28 3.72
CA LEU A 91 -8.72 7.66 4.27
C LEU A 91 -9.09 6.83 5.49
N CYS A 92 -8.63 5.59 5.60
CA CYS A 92 -8.73 4.75 6.80
C CYS A 92 -7.72 5.12 7.91
N GLY A 93 -6.73 5.96 7.60
CA GLY A 93 -5.66 6.29 8.53
C GLY A 93 -4.55 5.23 8.56
N THR A 94 -4.46 4.41 7.53
CA THR A 94 -3.47 3.34 7.38
C THR A 94 -2.26 3.85 6.60
N PRO A 95 -1.04 3.83 7.16
CA PRO A 95 0.18 4.25 6.47
C PRO A 95 0.48 3.33 5.29
N VAL A 96 1.28 3.82 4.35
CA VAL A 96 1.54 3.14 3.07
C VAL A 96 3.02 2.89 2.85
N ILE A 97 3.36 1.71 2.36
CA ILE A 97 4.64 1.42 1.72
C ILE A 97 4.36 1.27 0.22
N THR A 98 4.93 2.13 -0.60
CA THR A 98 4.80 2.02 -2.06
C THR A 98 6.09 2.41 -2.78
N THR A 99 6.15 2.11 -4.07
CA THR A 99 7.34 2.37 -4.88
C THR A 99 7.23 3.69 -5.64
N LYS A 100 8.36 4.16 -6.16
CA LYS A 100 8.45 5.32 -7.06
C LYS A 100 7.71 5.13 -8.38
N GLY A 101 7.20 3.92 -8.66
CA GLY A 101 6.24 3.67 -9.72
C GLY A 101 4.85 4.28 -9.48
N ALA A 102 4.52 4.65 -8.25
CA ALA A 102 3.32 5.42 -7.92
C ALA A 102 3.67 6.92 -7.76
N PRO A 103 2.85 7.85 -8.30
CA PRO A 103 3.13 9.30 -8.26
C PRO A 103 2.83 9.91 -6.88
N TRP A 104 3.38 9.32 -5.82
CA TRP A 104 3.13 9.67 -4.42
C TRP A 104 4.37 10.18 -3.68
N SER A 105 5.25 10.95 -4.35
CA SER A 105 6.44 11.55 -3.72
C SER A 105 6.14 12.38 -2.47
N MET A 106 4.89 12.84 -2.31
CA MET A 106 4.43 13.52 -1.11
C MET A 106 4.49 12.67 0.16
N ILE A 107 4.55 11.34 0.06
CA ILE A 107 4.70 10.43 1.20
C ILE A 107 5.90 10.82 2.07
N GLU A 108 7.03 11.11 1.45
CA GLU A 108 8.25 11.54 2.17
C GLU A 108 8.06 12.91 2.83
N LYS A 109 7.55 13.90 2.08
CA LYS A 109 7.34 15.25 2.57
C LYS A 109 6.40 15.32 3.79
N TYR A 110 5.36 14.49 3.79
CA TYR A 110 4.34 14.46 4.86
C TYR A 110 4.66 13.43 5.94
N ASN A 111 5.75 12.65 5.80
CA ASN A 111 6.11 11.57 6.72
C ASN A 111 4.90 10.67 7.03
N CYS A 112 4.24 10.17 5.99
CA CYS A 112 3.03 9.37 6.11
C CYS A 112 3.20 7.91 5.63
N GLY A 113 4.42 7.48 5.28
CA GLY A 113 4.73 6.14 4.81
C GLY A 113 6.13 6.06 4.21
N TRP A 114 6.34 5.11 3.31
CA TRP A 114 7.60 4.84 2.62
C TRP A 114 7.38 4.88 1.11
N TRP A 115 8.22 5.62 0.41
CA TRP A 115 8.21 5.76 -1.05
C TRP A 115 9.58 5.38 -1.58
N ILE A 116 9.73 4.11 -2.02
CA ILE A 116 10.99 3.41 -2.20
C ILE A 116 11.25 3.04 -3.67
N ASP A 117 12.47 2.65 -3.98
CA ASP A 117 12.77 2.02 -5.26
C ASP A 117 12.16 0.60 -5.31
N ARG A 118 11.75 0.17 -6.52
CA ARG A 118 11.06 -1.11 -6.71
C ARG A 118 12.06 -2.27 -6.74
N THR A 119 12.60 -2.61 -5.60
CA THR A 119 13.45 -3.79 -5.40
C THR A 119 13.01 -4.59 -4.18
N VAL A 120 13.34 -5.87 -4.16
CA VAL A 120 13.07 -6.75 -3.01
C VAL A 120 13.79 -6.21 -1.76
N ASP A 121 15.03 -5.72 -1.90
CA ASP A 121 15.82 -5.25 -0.77
C ASP A 121 15.24 -3.96 -0.17
N GLU A 122 14.91 -2.97 -1.00
CA GLU A 122 14.28 -1.73 -0.53
C GLU A 122 12.94 -1.99 0.17
N LEU A 123 12.12 -2.91 -0.40
CA LEU A 123 10.86 -3.30 0.24
C LEU A 123 11.11 -4.03 1.56
N THR A 124 12.11 -4.89 1.62
CA THR A 124 12.52 -5.58 2.85
C THR A 124 12.89 -4.57 3.93
N TYR A 125 13.74 -3.57 3.61
CA TYR A 125 14.12 -2.52 4.55
C TYR A 125 12.92 -1.68 5.01
N ALA A 126 12.03 -1.31 4.11
CA ALA A 126 10.84 -0.53 4.46
C ALA A 126 9.90 -1.32 5.40
N ILE A 127 9.72 -2.62 5.18
CA ILE A 127 8.91 -3.48 6.06
C ILE A 127 9.58 -3.62 7.43
N ILE A 128 10.89 -3.80 7.50
CA ILE A 128 11.64 -3.86 8.78
C ILE A 128 11.49 -2.55 9.54
N ASP A 129 11.68 -1.41 8.88
CA ASP A 129 11.54 -0.09 9.50
C ASP A 129 10.12 0.15 10.02
N PHE A 130 9.10 -0.26 9.22
CA PHE A 130 7.71 -0.22 9.65
C PHE A 130 7.49 -1.07 10.92
N VAL A 131 7.97 -2.31 10.97
CA VAL A 131 7.78 -3.22 12.11
C VAL A 131 8.42 -2.65 13.38
N HIS A 132 9.60 -2.05 13.27
CA HIS A 132 10.30 -1.43 14.39
C HIS A 132 9.77 -0.03 14.74
N THR A 133 8.95 0.58 13.89
CA THR A 133 8.34 1.88 14.18
C THR A 133 7.29 1.75 15.29
N PRO A 134 7.37 2.53 16.39
CA PRO A 134 6.40 2.49 17.48
C PRO A 134 4.97 2.71 16.98
N ILE A 135 4.00 2.02 17.59
CA ILE A 135 2.60 2.04 17.17
C ILE A 135 2.02 3.46 17.09
N GLU A 136 2.36 4.32 18.04
CA GLU A 136 1.90 5.72 18.05
C GLU A 136 2.45 6.51 16.87
N LYS A 137 3.70 6.24 16.47
CA LYS A 137 4.29 6.87 15.29
C LYS A 137 3.62 6.37 14.00
N ARG A 138 3.34 5.05 13.89
CA ARG A 138 2.59 4.48 12.76
C ARG A 138 1.20 5.11 12.63
N ARG A 139 0.48 5.27 13.75
CA ARG A 139 -0.82 5.96 13.79
C ARG A 139 -0.72 7.42 13.32
N LEU A 140 0.28 8.15 13.76
CA LEU A 140 0.50 9.53 13.31
C LEU A 140 0.82 9.60 11.81
N MET A 141 1.57 8.64 11.26
CA MET A 141 1.82 8.54 9.82
C MET A 141 0.52 8.35 9.04
N GLY A 142 -0.34 7.44 9.47
CA GLY A 142 -1.66 7.23 8.87
C GLY A 142 -2.55 8.47 8.92
N LEU A 143 -2.59 9.17 10.06
CA LEU A 143 -3.36 10.42 10.20
C LEU A 143 -2.85 11.53 9.29
N ARG A 144 -1.53 11.67 9.12
CA ARG A 144 -0.94 12.63 8.17
C ARG A 144 -1.30 12.28 6.72
N GLY A 145 -1.29 10.98 6.36
CA GLY A 145 -1.74 10.52 5.06
C GLY A 145 -3.22 10.84 4.82
N ARG A 146 -4.07 10.64 5.82
CA ARG A 146 -5.50 11.00 5.76
C ARG A 146 -5.70 12.50 5.56
N GLN A 147 -4.93 13.33 6.25
CA GLN A 147 -4.97 14.77 6.08
C GLN A 147 -4.51 15.19 4.68
N LEU A 148 -3.39 14.62 4.20
CA LEU A 148 -2.88 14.84 2.85
C LEU A 148 -3.96 14.56 1.77
N VAL A 149 -4.66 13.43 1.86
CA VAL A 149 -5.69 13.07 0.90
C VAL A 149 -6.86 14.06 0.95
N LYS A 150 -7.32 14.43 2.14
CA LYS A 150 -8.41 15.41 2.31
C LYS A 150 -8.04 16.80 1.77
N GLU A 151 -6.81 17.25 1.97
CA GLU A 151 -6.36 18.60 1.55
C GLU A 151 -6.04 18.69 0.06
N ARG A 152 -5.70 17.58 -0.59
CA ARG A 152 -5.19 17.61 -1.96
C ARG A 152 -6.10 16.96 -2.99
N PHE A 153 -6.88 15.95 -2.57
CA PHE A 153 -7.59 15.06 -3.48
C PHE A 153 -9.09 14.95 -3.17
N ALA A 154 -9.61 15.72 -2.21
CA ALA A 154 -11.05 15.82 -2.01
C ALA A 154 -11.71 16.45 -3.26
N SER A 155 -12.88 15.96 -3.63
CA SER A 155 -13.55 16.30 -4.89
C SER A 155 -13.78 17.81 -5.06
N ASP A 156 -14.12 18.51 -3.97
CA ASP A 156 -14.31 19.94 -3.94
C ASP A 156 -13.02 20.73 -4.16
N ILE A 157 -11.90 20.23 -3.64
CA ILE A 157 -10.56 20.83 -3.85
C ILE A 157 -10.14 20.67 -5.31
N VAL A 158 -10.28 19.44 -5.86
CA VAL A 158 -9.94 19.17 -7.26
C VAL A 158 -10.83 19.99 -8.21
N ALA A 159 -12.12 20.09 -7.93
CA ALA A 159 -13.05 20.90 -8.73
C ALA A 159 -12.65 22.37 -8.75
N LYS A 160 -12.26 22.97 -7.60
CA LYS A 160 -11.77 24.36 -7.53
C LYS A 160 -10.51 24.55 -8.37
N GLN A 161 -9.54 23.67 -8.26
CA GLN A 161 -8.31 23.74 -9.04
C GLN A 161 -8.55 23.68 -10.56
N ILE A 162 -9.50 22.85 -10.99
CA ILE A 162 -9.90 22.77 -12.40
C ILE A 162 -10.53 24.09 -12.85
N VAL A 163 -11.44 24.67 -12.07
CA VAL A 163 -12.08 25.96 -12.41
C VAL A 163 -11.04 27.08 -12.48
N GLU A 164 -10.11 27.15 -11.51
CA GLU A 164 -9.01 28.12 -11.52
C GLU A 164 -8.13 27.97 -12.76
N LEU A 165 -7.79 26.75 -13.15
CA LEU A 165 -7.03 26.47 -14.36
C LEU A 165 -7.77 26.96 -15.61
N TYR A 166 -9.06 26.66 -15.76
CA TYR A 166 -9.84 27.15 -16.90
C TYR A 166 -9.89 28.66 -16.96
N ASN A 167 -10.10 29.33 -15.82
CA ASN A 167 -10.13 30.79 -15.75
C ASN A 167 -8.78 31.45 -16.05
N SER A 168 -7.67 30.73 -15.92
CA SER A 168 -6.32 31.25 -16.25
C SER A 168 -5.97 31.11 -17.74
N ILE A 169 -6.75 30.41 -18.53
CA ILE A 169 -6.52 30.12 -19.95
C ILE A 169 -7.41 31.00 -20.86
N ILE A 170 -8.49 31.54 -20.30
CA ILE A 170 -9.42 32.47 -20.96
C ILE A 170 -8.98 33.91 -20.71
#